data_fcf060c39f499f22a9ab86698aa2b265
#
_entry.id   fcf060c39f499f22a9ab86698aa2b265
#
_cell.length_a   1.000
_cell.length_b   1.000
_cell.length_c   1.000
_cell.angle_alpha   90.00
_cell.angle_beta   90.00
_cell.angle_gamma   90.00
#
_symmetry.space_group_name_H-M   'P 1'
#
loop_
_entity.id
_entity.type
_entity.pdbx_description
1 polymer ?
#
loop_
_entity_poly.entity_id
_entity_poly.type
_entity_poly.pdbx_seq_one_letter_code
_entity_poly.pdbx_strand_id
1 'polypeptide(L)'
;MHRIAAAVWMDLVPCLCTALGAGTVFLTGRRTAGPGRGAMGLSAGIMLGAGLFGLLLPAAETGGWPAALAGAFLGAAALAALGPLAGRITRKKSAAGLVLASAFYNLPQGMAVGLAGAVAAAGEGAGLAGALTFSLGLGVQNFPEGAALSLPLRAKGATRRAAFAAGASSGLVELAGAALAGALAARLAPVLPWLMGAAAGTMALTVARQLAPAARGEGGRGAVCAVLGFGAMLALSALLG
;
A
#
# COMPACT_ATOMS: atom_id res chain seq x y z
N MET A 1 -24.29 7.39 0.15
CA MET A 1 -23.46 7.92 -0.96
C MET A 1 -22.22 8.69 -0.45
N HIS A 2 -22.32 9.55 0.57
CA HIS A 2 -21.16 10.30 1.10
C HIS A 2 -19.96 9.40 1.52
N ARG A 3 -20.19 8.28 2.22
CA ARG A 3 -19.11 7.37 2.68
C ARG A 3 -18.34 6.74 1.54
N ILE A 4 -19.02 6.31 0.46
CA ILE A 4 -18.35 5.74 -0.73
C ILE A 4 -17.53 6.83 -1.43
N ALA A 5 -18.09 8.01 -1.60
CA ALA A 5 -17.37 9.13 -2.22
C ALA A 5 -16.12 9.49 -1.41
N ALA A 6 -16.22 9.61 -0.08
CA ALA A 6 -15.08 9.88 0.78
C ALA A 6 -14.01 8.78 0.70
N ALA A 7 -14.41 7.50 0.69
CA ALA A 7 -13.51 6.37 0.54
C ALA A 7 -12.73 6.44 -0.79
N VAL A 8 -13.44 6.68 -1.90
CA VAL A 8 -12.84 6.79 -3.23
C VAL A 8 -11.92 8.01 -3.34
N TRP A 9 -12.31 9.16 -2.78
CA TRP A 9 -11.46 10.35 -2.79
C TRP A 9 -10.16 10.15 -2.01
N MET A 10 -10.22 9.47 -0.86
CA MET A 10 -9.01 9.17 -0.07
C MET A 10 -8.06 8.24 -0.81
N ASP A 11 -8.56 7.29 -1.59
CA ASP A 11 -7.71 6.36 -2.33
C ASP A 11 -7.30 6.88 -3.73
N LEU A 12 -7.85 7.98 -4.19
CA LEU A 12 -7.50 8.54 -5.48
C LEU A 12 -6.04 8.99 -5.55
N VAL A 13 -5.50 9.55 -4.46
CA VAL A 13 -4.08 9.96 -4.38
C VAL A 13 -3.15 8.74 -4.48
N PRO A 14 -3.29 7.68 -3.67
CA PRO A 14 -2.55 6.44 -3.83
C PRO A 14 -2.64 5.86 -5.24
N CYS A 15 -3.84 5.75 -5.79
CA CYS A 15 -4.08 5.24 -7.14
C CYS A 15 -3.33 6.05 -8.22
N LEU A 16 -3.38 7.38 -8.16
CA LEU A 16 -2.65 8.26 -9.08
C LEU A 16 -1.14 8.12 -8.92
N CYS A 17 -0.63 8.00 -7.70
CA CYS A 17 0.79 7.79 -7.45
C CYS A 17 1.27 6.45 -8.02
N THR A 18 0.47 5.38 -7.91
CA THR A 18 0.74 4.10 -8.58
C THR A 18 0.84 4.28 -10.09
N ALA A 19 -0.10 5.00 -10.69
CA ALA A 19 -0.10 5.27 -12.13
C ALA A 19 1.12 6.12 -12.55
N LEU A 20 1.49 7.14 -11.76
CA LEU A 20 2.69 7.94 -12.00
C LEU A 20 3.96 7.10 -11.92
N GLY A 21 4.07 6.23 -10.91
CA GLY A 21 5.16 5.28 -10.78
C GLY A 21 5.25 4.33 -11.97
N ALA A 22 4.12 3.77 -12.40
CA ALA A 22 4.06 2.95 -13.61
C ALA A 22 4.47 3.75 -14.87
N GLY A 23 4.17 5.05 -14.91
CA GLY A 23 4.52 5.97 -15.98
C GLY A 23 6.03 6.15 -16.19
N THR A 24 6.86 5.79 -15.22
CA THR A 24 8.33 5.83 -15.37
C THR A 24 8.86 5.02 -16.56
N VAL A 25 8.09 4.04 -17.06
CA VAL A 25 8.44 3.28 -18.28
C VAL A 25 8.52 4.14 -19.54
N PHE A 26 7.88 5.30 -19.56
CA PHE A 26 7.97 6.24 -20.68
C PHE A 26 9.27 7.03 -20.66
N LEU A 27 9.84 7.25 -19.47
CA LEU A 27 11.07 8.02 -19.24
C LEU A 27 12.33 7.13 -19.24
N THR A 28 12.17 5.83 -18.99
CA THR A 28 13.29 4.91 -18.85
C THR A 28 13.54 4.06 -20.08
N GLY A 29 14.79 3.65 -20.26
CA GLY A 29 15.20 2.73 -21.32
C GLY A 29 14.77 1.28 -21.01
N ARG A 30 14.87 0.42 -22.03
CA ARG A 30 14.51 -1.01 -21.93
C ARG A 30 15.37 -1.82 -20.93
N ARG A 31 16.54 -1.30 -20.56
CA ARG A 31 17.48 -1.95 -19.63
C ARG A 31 17.18 -1.71 -18.16
N THR A 32 16.27 -0.79 -17.86
CA THR A 32 15.92 -0.48 -16.44
C THR A 32 14.99 -1.56 -15.91
N ALA A 33 15.52 -2.44 -15.06
CA ALA A 33 14.81 -3.62 -14.58
C ALA A 33 13.88 -3.37 -13.38
N GLY A 34 13.99 -2.21 -12.72
CA GLY A 34 13.17 -1.87 -11.54
C GLY A 34 13.70 -0.63 -10.82
N PRO A 35 13.00 -0.19 -9.77
CA PRO A 35 13.47 0.90 -8.92
C PRO A 35 14.76 0.49 -8.19
N GLY A 36 15.65 1.46 -7.96
CA GLY A 36 16.91 1.22 -7.26
C GLY A 36 16.73 0.90 -5.78
N ARG A 37 17.78 0.37 -5.14
CA ARG A 37 17.79 -0.02 -3.71
C ARG A 37 17.36 1.10 -2.76
N GLY A 38 17.77 2.34 -3.05
CA GLY A 38 17.33 3.51 -2.27
C GLY A 38 15.82 3.74 -2.34
N ALA A 39 15.22 3.63 -3.52
CA ALA A 39 13.78 3.76 -3.69
C ALA A 39 13.02 2.62 -2.99
N MET A 40 13.53 1.39 -3.04
CA MET A 40 12.96 0.26 -2.29
C MET A 40 13.06 0.48 -0.79
N GLY A 41 14.19 0.99 -0.29
CA GLY A 41 14.36 1.34 1.11
C GLY A 41 13.40 2.45 1.55
N LEU A 42 13.34 3.54 0.78
CA LEU A 42 12.42 4.65 1.06
C LEU A 42 10.97 4.16 1.14
N SER A 43 10.54 3.37 0.16
CA SER A 43 9.21 2.77 0.15
C SER A 43 8.95 1.88 1.37
N ALA A 44 9.95 1.06 1.76
CA ALA A 44 9.85 0.23 2.96
C ALA A 44 9.64 1.05 4.24
N GLY A 45 10.41 2.14 4.38
CA GLY A 45 10.29 3.03 5.53
C GLY A 45 8.95 3.75 5.59
N ILE A 46 8.51 4.31 4.47
CA ILE A 46 7.20 4.98 4.36
C ILE A 46 6.08 3.99 4.67
N MET A 47 6.14 2.77 4.12
CA MET A 47 5.13 1.75 4.35
C MET A 47 5.03 1.32 5.81
N LEU A 48 6.16 1.16 6.50
CA LEU A 48 6.18 0.88 7.93
C LEU A 48 5.61 2.04 8.75
N GLY A 49 6.00 3.28 8.42
CA GLY A 49 5.47 4.48 9.06
C GLY A 49 3.97 4.64 8.83
N ALA A 50 3.49 4.48 7.60
CA ALA A 50 2.07 4.53 7.26
C ALA A 50 1.28 3.44 8.00
N GLY A 51 1.80 2.21 8.03
CA GLY A 51 1.19 1.11 8.78
C GLY A 51 1.13 1.37 10.28
N LEU A 52 2.16 1.97 10.87
CA LEU A 52 2.21 2.27 12.29
C LEU A 52 1.34 3.48 12.64
N PHE A 53 1.62 4.64 12.05
CA PHE A 53 0.98 5.91 12.42
C PHE A 53 -0.41 6.09 11.82
N GLY A 54 -0.63 5.60 10.59
CA GLY A 54 -1.92 5.71 9.90
C GLY A 54 -2.91 4.61 10.21
N LEU A 55 -2.46 3.44 10.69
CA LEU A 55 -3.33 2.28 10.91
C LEU A 55 -3.25 1.71 12.32
N LEU A 56 -2.06 1.26 12.76
CA LEU A 56 -1.94 0.47 13.98
C LEU A 56 -2.21 1.30 15.24
N LEU A 57 -1.66 2.52 15.32
CA LEU A 57 -1.91 3.42 16.43
C LEU A 57 -3.38 3.85 16.50
N PRO A 58 -4.02 4.36 15.42
CA PRO A 58 -5.44 4.68 15.46
C PRO A 58 -6.33 3.46 15.74
N ALA A 59 -5.95 2.26 15.29
CA ALA A 59 -6.66 1.04 15.64
C ALA A 59 -6.60 0.74 17.14
N ALA A 60 -5.43 0.96 17.76
CA ALA A 60 -5.26 0.77 19.20
C ALA A 60 -6.00 1.83 20.02
N GLU A 61 -6.07 3.08 19.55
CA GLU A 61 -6.81 4.16 20.18
C GLU A 61 -8.33 3.92 20.16
N THR A 62 -8.85 3.37 19.06
CA THR A 62 -10.30 3.14 18.88
C THR A 62 -10.80 1.81 19.43
N GLY A 63 -10.00 0.75 19.39
CA GLY A 63 -10.41 -0.62 19.76
C GLY A 63 -9.49 -1.31 20.77
N GLY A 64 -8.47 -0.62 21.25
CA GLY A 64 -7.47 -1.16 22.17
C GLY A 64 -6.39 -1.99 21.46
N TRP A 65 -5.23 -2.11 22.11
CA TRP A 65 -4.08 -2.87 21.61
C TRP A 65 -4.39 -4.35 21.29
N PRO A 66 -5.23 -5.09 22.07
CA PRO A 66 -5.54 -6.46 21.74
C PRO A 66 -6.19 -6.63 20.37
N ALA A 67 -7.16 -5.78 20.02
CA ALA A 67 -7.83 -5.83 18.73
C ALA A 67 -6.88 -5.47 17.59
N ALA A 68 -6.11 -4.38 17.75
CA ALA A 68 -5.14 -3.92 16.76
C ALA A 68 -4.05 -4.96 16.48
N LEU A 69 -3.44 -5.53 17.51
CA LEU A 69 -2.37 -6.54 17.37
C LEU A 69 -2.90 -7.89 16.86
N ALA A 70 -4.05 -8.34 17.33
CA ALA A 70 -4.68 -9.55 16.80
C ALA A 70 -5.05 -9.38 15.33
N GLY A 71 -5.59 -8.21 14.95
CA GLY A 71 -5.81 -7.85 13.55
C GLY A 71 -4.52 -7.93 12.75
N ALA A 72 -3.44 -7.30 13.23
CA ALA A 72 -2.14 -7.29 12.56
C ALA A 72 -1.58 -8.71 12.34
N PHE A 73 -1.67 -9.56 13.35
CA PHE A 73 -1.28 -10.96 13.25
C PHE A 73 -2.13 -11.70 12.21
N LEU A 74 -3.45 -11.55 12.24
CA LEU A 74 -4.37 -12.22 11.31
C LEU A 74 -4.12 -11.76 9.87
N GLY A 75 -3.91 -10.45 9.64
CA GLY A 75 -3.60 -9.91 8.32
C GLY A 75 -2.28 -10.44 7.77
N ALA A 76 -1.23 -10.42 8.60
CA ALA A 76 0.07 -11.00 8.23
C ALA A 76 -0.04 -12.50 7.94
N ALA A 77 -0.75 -13.26 8.78
CA ALA A 77 -0.96 -14.69 8.61
C ALA A 77 -1.75 -15.00 7.33
N ALA A 78 -2.81 -14.24 7.05
CA ALA A 78 -3.60 -14.38 5.83
C ALA A 78 -2.75 -14.14 4.59
N LEU A 79 -1.96 -13.06 4.56
CA LEU A 79 -1.04 -12.79 3.46
C LEU A 79 0.05 -13.86 3.34
N ALA A 80 0.54 -14.38 4.47
CA ALA A 80 1.52 -15.48 4.49
C ALA A 80 0.95 -16.76 3.88
N ALA A 81 -0.30 -17.10 4.20
CA ALA A 81 -1.00 -18.26 3.68
C ALA A 81 -1.33 -18.14 2.18
N LEU A 82 -1.67 -16.93 1.73
CA LEU A 82 -1.98 -16.65 0.33
C LEU A 82 -0.72 -16.49 -0.55
N GLY A 83 0.44 -16.21 0.05
CA GLY A 83 1.70 -16.02 -0.65
C GLY A 83 2.08 -17.16 -1.60
N PRO A 84 1.99 -18.45 -1.21
CA PRO A 84 2.24 -19.57 -2.10
C PRO A 84 1.29 -19.62 -3.31
N LEU A 85 0.04 -19.23 -3.14
CA LEU A 85 -0.95 -19.14 -4.23
C LEU A 85 -0.56 -18.01 -5.20
N ALA A 86 -0.23 -16.83 -4.68
CA ALA A 86 0.29 -15.72 -5.48
C ALA A 86 1.56 -16.13 -6.24
N GLY A 87 2.48 -16.85 -5.58
CA GLY A 87 3.69 -17.40 -6.20
C GLY A 87 3.41 -18.37 -7.35
N ARG A 88 2.37 -19.22 -7.26
CA ARG A 88 1.95 -20.11 -8.34
C ARG A 88 1.41 -19.32 -9.54
N ILE A 89 0.64 -18.26 -9.28
CA ILE A 89 0.08 -17.37 -10.30
C ILE A 89 1.18 -16.60 -11.02
N THR A 90 2.18 -16.09 -10.26
CA THR A 90 3.31 -15.33 -10.82
C THR A 90 4.33 -16.19 -11.56
N ARG A 91 4.35 -17.51 -11.34
CA ARG A 91 5.24 -18.44 -12.08
C ARG A 91 5.11 -18.29 -13.60
N LYS A 92 3.94 -17.99 -14.12
CA LYS A 92 3.73 -17.71 -15.55
C LYS A 92 4.35 -16.36 -16.01
N LYS A 93 4.87 -15.53 -15.09
CA LYS A 93 5.54 -14.24 -15.36
C LYS A 93 4.79 -13.34 -16.36
N SER A 94 3.48 -13.52 -16.47
CA SER A 94 2.61 -12.70 -17.31
C SER A 94 2.25 -11.40 -16.59
N ALA A 95 1.92 -10.36 -17.35
CA ALA A 95 1.43 -9.10 -16.79
C ALA A 95 0.21 -9.33 -15.88
N ALA A 96 -0.77 -10.12 -16.35
CA ALA A 96 -1.95 -10.48 -15.56
C ALA A 96 -1.62 -11.21 -14.26
N GLY A 97 -0.63 -12.11 -14.28
CA GLY A 97 -0.19 -12.81 -13.07
C GLY A 97 0.44 -11.87 -12.04
N LEU A 98 1.20 -10.88 -12.47
CA LEU A 98 1.80 -9.89 -11.57
C LEU A 98 0.73 -8.98 -10.97
N VAL A 99 -0.23 -8.50 -11.77
CA VAL A 99 -1.36 -7.68 -11.30
C VAL A 99 -2.22 -8.47 -10.32
N LEU A 100 -2.54 -9.72 -10.62
CA LEU A 100 -3.33 -10.55 -9.71
C LEU A 100 -2.59 -10.82 -8.39
N ALA A 101 -1.27 -11.00 -8.43
CA ALA A 101 -0.48 -11.15 -7.21
C ALA A 101 -0.45 -9.87 -6.38
N SER A 102 -0.37 -8.68 -7.02
CA SER A 102 -0.44 -7.41 -6.31
C SER A 102 -1.83 -7.18 -5.69
N ALA A 103 -2.88 -7.70 -6.29
CA ALA A 103 -4.23 -7.57 -5.76
C ALA A 103 -4.39 -8.15 -4.33
N PHE A 104 -3.63 -9.17 -3.97
CA PHE A 104 -3.69 -9.76 -2.63
C PHE A 104 -3.26 -8.81 -1.51
N TYR A 105 -2.42 -7.82 -1.79
CA TYR A 105 -2.04 -6.81 -0.80
C TYR A 105 -2.63 -5.43 -1.09
N ASN A 106 -2.88 -5.07 -2.34
CA ASN A 106 -3.47 -3.79 -2.70
C ASN A 106 -4.96 -3.71 -2.33
N LEU A 107 -5.72 -4.79 -2.48
CA LEU A 107 -7.13 -4.79 -2.09
C LEU A 107 -7.33 -4.49 -0.59
N PRO A 108 -6.65 -5.16 0.35
CA PRO A 108 -6.72 -4.80 1.78
C PRO A 108 -6.22 -3.39 2.08
N GLN A 109 -5.22 -2.88 1.37
CA GLN A 109 -4.72 -1.51 1.55
C GLN A 109 -5.77 -0.49 1.14
N GLY A 110 -6.37 -0.64 -0.05
CA GLY A 110 -7.47 0.20 -0.49
C GLY A 110 -8.68 0.13 0.44
N MET A 111 -9.02 -1.06 0.93
CA MET A 111 -10.08 -1.20 1.93
C MET A 111 -9.78 -0.42 3.21
N ALA A 112 -8.54 -0.41 3.68
CA ALA A 112 -8.14 0.32 4.88
C ALA A 112 -8.22 1.84 4.67
N VAL A 113 -7.69 2.36 3.56
CA VAL A 113 -7.79 3.80 3.21
C VAL A 113 -9.24 4.21 3.03
N GLY A 114 -9.99 3.42 2.26
CA GLY A 114 -11.40 3.71 2.00
C GLY A 114 -12.24 3.71 3.27
N LEU A 115 -11.98 2.75 4.18
CA LEU A 115 -12.68 2.70 5.46
C LEU A 115 -12.29 3.88 6.36
N ALA A 116 -11.01 4.24 6.44
CA ALA A 116 -10.55 5.41 7.18
C ALA A 116 -11.23 6.69 6.67
N GLY A 117 -11.30 6.89 5.35
CA GLY A 117 -12.01 8.01 4.74
C GLY A 117 -13.52 8.01 5.00
N ALA A 118 -14.16 6.85 4.91
CA ALA A 118 -15.61 6.72 5.16
C ALA A 118 -15.98 6.96 6.62
N VAL A 119 -15.11 6.55 7.56
CA VAL A 119 -15.29 6.76 9.00
C VAL A 119 -15.02 8.22 9.37
N ALA A 120 -13.95 8.81 8.83
CA ALA A 120 -13.66 10.23 9.00
C ALA A 120 -14.80 11.14 8.49
N ALA A 121 -15.40 10.79 7.35
CA ALA A 121 -16.57 11.50 6.81
C ALA A 121 -17.84 11.38 7.69
N ALA A 122 -17.88 10.39 8.58
CA ALA A 122 -18.93 10.24 9.58
C ALA A 122 -18.63 10.97 10.90
N GLY A 123 -17.47 11.62 11.01
CA GLY A 123 -17.00 12.24 12.26
C GLY A 123 -16.50 11.25 13.31
N GLU A 124 -16.12 10.05 12.88
CA GLU A 124 -15.68 8.95 13.73
C GLU A 124 -14.17 8.64 13.50
N GLY A 125 -13.57 7.86 14.38
CA GLY A 125 -12.18 7.37 14.26
C GLY A 125 -11.13 8.48 14.42
N ALA A 126 -9.99 8.31 13.75
CA ALA A 126 -8.86 9.26 13.77
C ALA A 126 -9.14 10.60 13.06
N GLY A 127 -10.36 10.82 12.62
CA GLY A 127 -10.77 12.04 11.92
C GLY A 127 -10.15 12.19 10.53
N LEU A 128 -10.40 13.36 9.93
CA LEU A 128 -9.94 13.67 8.58
C LEU A 128 -8.41 13.74 8.49
N ALA A 129 -7.75 14.29 9.52
CA ALA A 129 -6.30 14.42 9.55
C ALA A 129 -5.61 13.06 9.49
N GLY A 130 -6.02 12.10 10.32
CA GLY A 130 -5.48 10.74 10.30
C GLY A 130 -5.73 10.02 8.96
N ALA A 131 -6.93 10.16 8.41
CA ALA A 131 -7.26 9.58 7.09
C ALA A 131 -6.39 10.17 5.97
N LEU A 132 -6.14 11.50 5.99
CA LEU A 132 -5.26 12.17 5.02
C LEU A 132 -3.80 11.74 5.19
N THR A 133 -3.30 11.69 6.42
CA THR A 133 -1.94 11.22 6.71
C THR A 133 -1.72 9.82 6.12
N PHE A 134 -2.67 8.93 6.35
CA PHE A 134 -2.60 7.58 5.83
C PHE A 134 -2.65 7.55 4.29
N SER A 135 -3.60 8.26 3.68
CA SER A 135 -3.75 8.36 2.22
C SER A 135 -2.48 8.92 1.55
N LEU A 136 -1.91 10.01 2.07
CA LEU A 136 -0.69 10.62 1.54
C LEU A 136 0.51 9.69 1.68
N GLY A 137 0.67 9.05 2.84
CA GLY A 137 1.74 8.09 3.08
C GLY A 137 1.67 6.90 2.13
N LEU A 138 0.47 6.34 1.95
CA LEU A 138 0.25 5.27 0.99
C LEU A 138 0.51 5.75 -0.45
N GLY A 139 0.12 6.97 -0.79
CA GLY A 139 0.41 7.55 -2.11
C GLY A 139 1.90 7.61 -2.42
N VAL A 140 2.72 8.11 -1.49
CA VAL A 140 4.18 8.18 -1.68
C VAL A 140 4.78 6.78 -1.85
N GLN A 141 4.32 5.79 -1.09
CA GLN A 141 4.76 4.39 -1.19
C GLN A 141 4.34 3.75 -2.52
N ASN A 142 3.16 4.07 -3.02
CA ASN A 142 2.60 3.48 -4.23
C ASN A 142 3.35 3.89 -5.51
N PHE A 143 4.04 5.01 -5.50
CA PHE A 143 4.88 5.41 -6.64
C PHE A 143 5.98 4.38 -6.95
N PRO A 144 6.87 3.99 -6.02
CA PRO A 144 7.82 2.89 -6.25
C PRO A 144 7.14 1.56 -6.61
N GLU A 145 5.96 1.28 -6.10
CA GLU A 145 5.23 0.05 -6.38
C GLU A 145 4.79 -0.02 -7.85
N GLY A 146 4.17 1.03 -8.38
CA GLY A 146 3.82 1.11 -9.79
C GLY A 146 5.02 0.93 -10.71
N ALA A 147 6.17 1.52 -10.36
CA ALA A 147 7.43 1.32 -11.06
C ALA A 147 7.94 -0.13 -10.96
N ALA A 148 7.83 -0.76 -9.78
CA ALA A 148 8.27 -2.13 -9.55
C ALA A 148 7.47 -3.16 -10.36
N LEU A 149 6.22 -2.88 -10.68
CA LEU A 149 5.40 -3.74 -11.54
C LEU A 149 5.69 -3.49 -13.03
N SER A 150 5.82 -2.23 -13.45
CA SER A 150 5.91 -1.84 -14.85
C SER A 150 7.30 -2.02 -15.45
N LEU A 151 8.38 -1.61 -14.76
CA LEU A 151 9.74 -1.64 -15.29
C LEU A 151 10.24 -3.05 -15.63
N PRO A 152 10.02 -4.10 -14.80
CA PRO A 152 10.43 -5.46 -15.15
C PRO A 152 9.71 -6.02 -16.37
N LEU A 153 8.44 -5.66 -16.57
CA LEU A 153 7.69 -6.05 -17.77
C LEU A 153 8.28 -5.40 -19.01
N ARG A 154 8.65 -4.12 -18.91
CA ARG A 154 9.33 -3.41 -19.99
C ARG A 154 10.68 -4.02 -20.33
N ALA A 155 11.47 -4.38 -19.32
CA ALA A 155 12.77 -5.04 -19.50
C ALA A 155 12.63 -6.38 -20.22
N LYS A 156 11.55 -7.13 -19.97
CA LYS A 156 11.23 -8.41 -20.64
C LYS A 156 10.65 -8.26 -22.05
N GLY A 157 10.51 -7.05 -22.57
CA GLY A 157 10.10 -6.80 -23.94
C GLY A 157 8.65 -6.34 -24.13
N ALA A 158 7.87 -6.16 -23.07
CA ALA A 158 6.53 -5.58 -23.19
C ALA A 158 6.60 -4.19 -23.82
N THR A 159 5.56 -3.75 -24.53
CA THR A 159 5.45 -2.37 -25.00
C THR A 159 5.35 -1.42 -23.80
N ARG A 160 5.73 -0.14 -23.98
CA ARG A 160 5.57 0.87 -22.93
C ARG A 160 4.14 0.96 -22.41
N ARG A 161 3.17 0.96 -23.34
CA ARG A 161 1.72 1.01 -23.00
C ARG A 161 1.28 -0.20 -22.21
N ALA A 162 1.66 -1.41 -22.61
CA ALA A 162 1.30 -2.63 -21.91
C ALA A 162 1.95 -2.70 -20.50
N ALA A 163 3.20 -2.31 -20.36
CA ALA A 163 3.89 -2.25 -19.09
C ALA A 163 3.26 -1.20 -18.15
N PHE A 164 2.96 -0.01 -18.68
CA PHE A 164 2.22 1.04 -17.94
C PHE A 164 0.85 0.54 -17.46
N ALA A 165 0.03 -0.01 -18.38
CA ALA A 165 -1.31 -0.49 -18.04
C ALA A 165 -1.28 -1.56 -16.94
N ALA A 166 -0.31 -2.47 -16.99
CA ALA A 166 -0.15 -3.50 -15.95
C ALA A 166 0.24 -2.89 -14.60
N GLY A 167 1.15 -1.91 -14.57
CA GLY A 167 1.52 -1.23 -13.32
C GLY A 167 0.37 -0.37 -12.77
N ALA A 168 -0.28 0.42 -13.61
CA ALA A 168 -1.38 1.30 -13.21
C ALA A 168 -2.63 0.53 -12.75
N SER A 169 -2.88 -0.67 -13.33
CA SER A 169 -4.05 -1.48 -12.94
C SER A 169 -3.99 -1.99 -11.50
N SER A 170 -2.80 -2.04 -10.86
CA SER A 170 -2.70 -2.37 -9.44
C SER A 170 -3.33 -1.30 -8.55
N GLY A 171 -3.21 -0.02 -8.90
CA GLY A 171 -3.91 1.07 -8.24
C GLY A 171 -5.43 1.02 -8.40
N LEU A 172 -5.94 0.51 -9.54
CA LEU A 172 -7.38 0.31 -9.72
C LEU A 172 -7.94 -0.77 -8.80
N VAL A 173 -7.15 -1.80 -8.48
CA VAL A 173 -7.54 -2.82 -7.49
C VAL A 173 -7.67 -2.20 -6.09
N GLU A 174 -6.74 -1.32 -5.73
CA GLU A 174 -6.78 -0.57 -4.49
C GLU A 174 -8.04 0.31 -4.42
N LEU A 175 -8.30 1.08 -5.47
CA LEU A 175 -9.49 1.93 -5.57
C LEU A 175 -10.80 1.13 -5.47
N ALA A 176 -10.85 -0.08 -6.06
CA ALA A 176 -11.99 -0.98 -5.91
C ALA A 176 -12.16 -1.45 -4.46
N GLY A 177 -11.06 -1.73 -3.75
CA GLY A 177 -11.05 -2.02 -2.32
C GLY A 177 -11.61 -0.88 -1.49
N ALA A 178 -11.19 0.36 -1.77
CA ALA A 178 -11.67 1.56 -1.10
C ALA A 178 -13.19 1.75 -1.32
N ALA A 179 -13.66 1.62 -2.54
CA ALA A 179 -15.09 1.72 -2.86
C ALA A 179 -15.92 0.66 -2.12
N LEU A 180 -15.43 -0.59 -2.09
CA LEU A 180 -16.07 -1.70 -1.37
C LEU A 180 -16.15 -1.40 0.14
N ALA A 181 -15.05 -0.96 0.75
CA ALA A 181 -15.02 -0.61 2.16
C ALA A 181 -15.93 0.57 2.49
N GLY A 182 -15.96 1.60 1.62
CA GLY A 182 -16.90 2.72 1.74
C GLY A 182 -18.37 2.30 1.69
N ALA A 183 -18.69 1.35 0.79
CA ALA A 183 -20.05 0.80 0.68
C ALA A 183 -20.45 -0.03 1.93
N LEU A 184 -19.51 -0.71 2.54
CA LEU A 184 -19.72 -1.57 3.70
C LEU A 184 -19.41 -0.89 5.03
N ALA A 185 -19.02 0.39 5.05
CA ALA A 185 -18.46 1.07 6.21
C ALA A 185 -19.35 0.96 7.46
N ALA A 186 -20.67 1.12 7.31
CA ALA A 186 -21.59 1.00 8.44
C ALA A 186 -21.57 -0.41 9.09
N ARG A 187 -21.32 -1.46 8.31
CA ARG A 187 -21.23 -2.84 8.79
C ARG A 187 -19.84 -3.16 9.31
N LEU A 188 -18.81 -2.55 8.75
CA LEU A 188 -17.42 -2.76 9.09
C LEU A 188 -16.94 -1.90 10.27
N ALA A 189 -17.68 -0.82 10.62
CA ALA A 189 -17.31 0.07 11.71
C ALA A 189 -17.01 -0.67 13.05
N PRO A 190 -17.80 -1.67 13.50
CA PRO A 190 -17.51 -2.39 14.74
C PRO A 190 -16.22 -3.21 14.71
N VAL A 191 -15.77 -3.62 13.53
CA VAL A 191 -14.53 -4.41 13.33
C VAL A 191 -13.40 -3.57 12.75
N LEU A 192 -13.59 -2.25 12.68
CA LEU A 192 -12.61 -1.31 12.14
C LEU A 192 -11.20 -1.49 12.74
N PRO A 193 -11.01 -1.57 14.08
CA PRO A 193 -9.68 -1.75 14.67
C PRO A 193 -8.97 -3.02 14.19
N TRP A 194 -9.73 -4.11 14.02
CA TRP A 194 -9.22 -5.38 13.49
C TRP A 194 -8.80 -5.26 12.02
N LEU A 195 -9.58 -4.55 11.21
CA LEU A 195 -9.29 -4.34 9.78
C LEU A 195 -8.09 -3.43 9.58
N MET A 196 -8.01 -2.34 10.35
CA MET A 196 -6.84 -1.45 10.34
C MET A 196 -5.58 -2.18 10.80
N GLY A 197 -5.68 -2.95 11.89
CA GLY A 197 -4.60 -3.82 12.33
C GLY A 197 -4.20 -4.81 11.24
N ALA A 198 -5.16 -5.49 10.60
CA ALA A 198 -4.88 -6.46 9.54
C ALA A 198 -4.16 -5.82 8.35
N ALA A 199 -4.57 -4.64 7.93
CA ALA A 199 -3.86 -3.90 6.88
C ALA A 199 -2.42 -3.54 7.31
N ALA A 200 -2.20 -3.05 8.54
CA ALA A 200 -0.87 -2.79 9.07
C ALA A 200 0.01 -4.05 9.08
N GLY A 201 -0.55 -5.20 9.47
CA GLY A 201 0.14 -6.49 9.46
C GLY A 201 0.52 -6.96 8.05
N THR A 202 -0.37 -6.81 7.07
CA THR A 202 -0.04 -7.12 5.66
C THR A 202 1.08 -6.22 5.15
N MET A 203 1.07 -4.93 5.49
CA MET A 203 2.12 -3.98 5.13
C MET A 203 3.47 -4.36 5.74
N ALA A 204 3.51 -4.66 7.04
CA ALA A 204 4.73 -5.08 7.73
C ALA A 204 5.32 -6.35 7.11
N LEU A 205 4.48 -7.35 6.81
CA LEU A 205 4.93 -8.58 6.16
C LEU A 205 5.42 -8.34 4.73
N THR A 206 4.78 -7.45 3.98
CA THR A 206 5.22 -7.07 2.62
C THR A 206 6.59 -6.41 2.69
N VAL A 207 6.81 -5.49 3.62
CA VAL A 207 8.13 -4.89 3.83
C VAL A 207 9.17 -5.97 4.15
N ALA A 208 8.88 -6.84 5.10
CA ALA A 208 9.83 -7.87 5.52
C ALA A 208 10.22 -8.85 4.40
N ARG A 209 9.27 -9.22 3.55
CA ARG A 209 9.46 -10.25 2.51
C ARG A 209 9.87 -9.72 1.14
N GLN A 210 9.51 -8.50 0.81
CA GLN A 210 9.71 -7.96 -0.54
C GLN A 210 10.62 -6.73 -0.54
N LEU A 211 10.30 -5.69 0.23
CA LEU A 211 10.99 -4.41 0.15
C LEU A 211 12.34 -4.43 0.88
N ALA A 212 12.39 -4.96 2.08
CA ALA A 212 13.63 -5.02 2.86
C ALA A 212 14.72 -5.87 2.17
N PRO A 213 14.43 -7.07 1.62
CA PRO A 213 15.41 -7.80 0.82
C PRO A 213 15.86 -7.05 -0.43
N ALA A 214 14.93 -6.37 -1.14
CA ALA A 214 15.24 -5.59 -2.33
C ALA A 214 16.07 -4.34 -2.04
N ALA A 215 15.93 -3.77 -0.85
CA ALA A 215 16.70 -2.61 -0.38
C ALA A 215 18.12 -2.98 0.09
N ARG A 216 18.38 -4.26 0.42
CA ARG A 216 19.69 -4.72 0.92
C ARG A 216 20.77 -4.63 -0.17
N GLY A 217 21.99 -4.32 0.25
CA GLY A 217 23.16 -4.27 -0.63
C GLY A 217 24.31 -3.54 0.02
N GLU A 218 25.48 -3.58 -0.63
CA GLU A 218 26.68 -2.89 -0.16
C GLU A 218 26.45 -1.38 0.00
N GLY A 219 27.03 -0.80 1.05
CA GLY A 219 26.98 0.65 1.32
C GLY A 219 25.76 1.15 2.08
N GLY A 220 24.83 0.29 2.53
CA GLY A 220 23.74 0.68 3.44
C GLY A 220 22.71 1.69 2.92
N ARG A 221 22.81 2.13 1.64
CA ARG A 221 21.94 3.17 1.05
C ARG A 221 20.45 2.86 1.21
N GLY A 222 20.04 1.60 1.05
CA GLY A 222 18.66 1.19 1.23
C GLY A 222 18.18 1.36 2.68
N ALA A 223 19.03 1.03 3.65
CA ALA A 223 18.72 1.20 5.07
C ALA A 223 18.59 2.68 5.45
N VAL A 224 19.51 3.53 5.00
CA VAL A 224 19.43 4.98 5.21
C VAL A 224 18.15 5.55 4.62
N CYS A 225 17.80 5.17 3.38
CA CYS A 225 16.55 5.61 2.76
C CYS A 225 15.32 5.08 3.51
N ALA A 226 15.37 3.88 4.11
CA ALA A 226 14.27 3.36 4.92
C ALA A 226 14.08 4.19 6.21
N VAL A 227 15.16 4.57 6.87
CA VAL A 227 15.08 5.47 8.04
C VAL A 227 14.52 6.82 7.64
N LEU A 228 14.96 7.40 6.52
CA LEU A 228 14.43 8.66 6.01
C LEU A 228 12.94 8.55 5.65
N GLY A 229 12.52 7.48 5.01
CA GLY A 229 11.11 7.24 4.68
C GLY A 229 10.22 7.11 5.92
N PHE A 230 10.68 6.36 6.92
CA PHE A 230 9.97 6.23 8.20
C PHE A 230 9.91 7.58 8.95
N GLY A 231 11.02 8.33 8.99
CA GLY A 231 11.07 9.67 9.59
C GLY A 231 10.16 10.67 8.88
N ALA A 232 10.05 10.60 7.56
CA ALA A 232 9.13 11.43 6.79
C ALA A 232 7.66 11.16 7.16
N MET A 233 7.29 9.87 7.36
CA MET A 233 5.95 9.52 7.82
C MET A 233 5.67 9.95 9.25
N LEU A 234 6.66 9.84 10.14
CA LEU A 234 6.56 10.35 11.49
C LEU A 234 6.34 11.87 11.49
N ALA A 235 7.11 12.61 10.70
CA ALA A 235 6.94 14.05 10.56
C ALA A 235 5.57 14.43 9.98
N LEU A 236 5.11 13.71 8.94
CA LEU A 236 3.81 13.93 8.33
C LEU A 236 2.68 13.67 9.34
N SER A 237 2.77 12.59 10.11
CA SER A 237 1.80 12.27 11.16
C SER A 237 1.78 13.35 12.25
N ALA A 238 2.93 13.86 12.66
CA ALA A 238 3.02 14.91 13.67
C ALA A 238 2.52 16.28 13.18
N LEU A 239 2.59 16.56 11.87
CA LEU A 239 2.12 17.81 11.27
C LEU A 239 0.60 17.82 11.04
N LEU A 240 0.01 16.65 10.79
CA LEU A 240 -1.42 16.52 10.46
C LEU A 240 -2.27 16.04 11.65
N GLY A 241 -1.67 15.43 12.65
CA GLY A 241 -2.36 14.96 13.87
C GLY A 241 -2.16 15.88 15.01
#